data_bf15c30052e7f89ccb947f925672fa5e
#
_entry.id   bf15c30052e7f89ccb947f925672fa5e
#
_cell.length_a   1.000
_cell.length_b   1.000
_cell.length_c   1.000
_cell.angle_alpha   90.00
_cell.angle_beta   90.00
_cell.angle_gamma   90.00
#
_symmetry.space_group_name_H-M   'P 1'
#
loop_
_entity.id
_entity.type
_entity.pdbx_description
1 polymer ?
#
loop_
_entity_poly.entity_id
_entity_poly.type
_entity_poly.pdbx_seq_one_letter_code
_entity_poly.pdbx_strand_id
1 'polypeptide(L)'
;MTSRKTLIAFIAIFSVNIFSFSPSDSSNLPNFAALAEQTSPAVVNVSVTKTIKRIGNQGMRSRSPFPPGSPFEDFFNFPFEERTQPERKVQSGGSGFIISKDGFILTNHHVIEDASEITISLNDRREFKAKLIGSDKKSDVAVLKIKSDRDLPFLNLGNSDEARVGDWVVAIGSPYRLNFSVTAGIISAKTRSVPGQE
;
A
#
# COMPACT_ATOMS: atom_id res chain seq x y z
N MET A 1 5.74 -70.13 62.33
CA MET A 1 6.19 -70.44 60.91
C MET A 1 5.69 -69.25 60.08
N THR A 2 6.52 -68.30 59.80
CA THR A 2 6.17 -67.03 59.13
C THR A 2 6.71 -67.05 57.68
N SER A 3 5.80 -67.09 56.77
CA SER A 3 6.10 -66.98 55.34
C SER A 3 6.35 -65.51 54.93
N ARG A 4 7.56 -65.20 54.51
CA ARG A 4 7.95 -63.90 53.94
C ARG A 4 7.51 -63.84 52.48
N LYS A 5 6.51 -63.04 52.17
CA LYS A 5 6.14 -62.66 50.78
C LYS A 5 7.08 -61.59 50.32
N THR A 6 7.91 -61.91 49.34
CA THR A 6 8.83 -60.98 48.69
C THR A 6 8.02 -60.15 47.67
N LEU A 7 7.89 -58.83 47.92
CA LEU A 7 7.25 -57.88 47.03
C LEU A 7 8.31 -57.41 46.04
N ILE A 8 8.22 -57.80 44.79
CA ILE A 8 9.07 -57.33 43.69
C ILE A 8 8.42 -56.05 43.14
N ALA A 9 9.04 -54.91 43.44
CA ALA A 9 8.64 -53.62 42.88
C ALA A 9 9.27 -53.49 41.50
N PHE A 10 8.44 -53.48 40.47
CA PHE A 10 8.82 -53.13 39.11
C PHE A 10 8.93 -51.58 39.02
N ILE A 11 10.16 -51.06 38.99
CA ILE A 11 10.43 -49.68 38.71
C ILE A 11 10.48 -49.56 37.16
N ALA A 12 9.41 -49.03 36.55
CA ALA A 12 9.41 -48.62 35.16
C ALA A 12 10.22 -47.37 35.01
N ILE A 13 11.42 -47.45 34.45
CA ILE A 13 12.24 -46.30 34.10
C ILE A 13 11.64 -45.70 32.83
N PHE A 14 10.88 -44.59 33.02
CA PHE A 14 10.38 -43.78 31.91
C PHE A 14 11.53 -42.87 31.48
N SER A 15 12.25 -43.24 30.42
CA SER A 15 13.28 -42.44 29.81
C SER A 15 12.62 -41.24 29.12
N VAL A 16 12.54 -40.12 29.82
CA VAL A 16 12.17 -38.83 29.23
C VAL A 16 13.36 -38.34 28.40
N ASN A 17 13.25 -38.55 27.09
CA ASN A 17 14.15 -37.87 26.14
C ASN A 17 13.90 -36.37 26.22
N ILE A 18 14.65 -35.66 27.05
CA ILE A 18 14.71 -34.22 27.03
C ILE A 18 15.45 -33.87 25.73
N PHE A 19 14.67 -33.54 24.68
CA PHE A 19 15.21 -32.90 23.50
C PHE A 19 15.78 -31.56 23.97
N SER A 20 17.08 -31.52 24.17
CA SER A 20 17.80 -30.26 24.41
C SER A 20 17.69 -29.44 23.14
N PHE A 21 16.75 -28.48 23.14
CA PHE A 21 16.69 -27.42 22.12
C PHE A 21 17.91 -26.56 22.37
N SER A 22 18.99 -26.83 21.64
CA SER A 22 20.12 -25.89 21.60
C SER A 22 19.55 -24.58 21.03
N PRO A 23 19.71 -23.45 21.72
CA PRO A 23 19.33 -22.19 21.13
C PRO A 23 20.17 -22.03 19.85
N SER A 24 19.52 -22.13 18.70
CA SER A 24 20.15 -21.86 17.41
C SER A 24 20.72 -20.44 17.51
N ASP A 25 21.98 -20.33 17.12
CA ASP A 25 22.70 -19.08 17.02
C ASP A 25 21.79 -17.97 16.48
N SER A 26 21.48 -16.98 17.32
CA SER A 26 20.66 -15.82 16.96
C SER A 26 21.36 -14.89 15.95
N SER A 27 22.52 -15.31 15.44
CA SER A 27 23.35 -14.59 14.48
C SER A 27 22.87 -14.67 13.02
N ASN A 28 21.84 -15.48 12.72
CA ASN A 28 21.36 -15.69 11.35
C ASN A 28 20.06 -14.96 10.99
N LEU A 29 19.55 -14.09 11.84
CA LEU A 29 18.41 -13.25 11.48
C LEU A 29 18.85 -12.15 10.51
N PRO A 30 18.06 -11.87 9.45
CA PRO A 30 18.37 -10.80 8.53
C PRO A 30 18.51 -9.45 9.24
N ASN A 31 19.51 -8.65 8.89
CA ASN A 31 19.62 -7.29 9.38
C ASN A 31 18.68 -6.37 8.60
N PHE A 32 17.44 -6.30 9.03
CA PHE A 32 16.41 -5.46 8.40
C PHE A 32 16.72 -3.97 8.50
N ALA A 33 17.43 -3.51 9.53
CA ALA A 33 17.80 -2.11 9.65
C ALA A 33 18.77 -1.69 8.54
N ALA A 34 19.83 -2.46 8.30
CA ALA A 34 20.77 -2.19 7.22
C ALA A 34 20.08 -2.24 5.83
N LEU A 35 19.18 -3.20 5.62
CA LEU A 35 18.39 -3.30 4.39
C LEU A 35 17.51 -2.06 4.20
N ALA A 36 16.82 -1.62 5.25
CA ALA A 36 15.97 -0.44 5.20
C ALA A 36 16.78 0.83 4.91
N GLU A 37 17.93 1.03 5.55
CA GLU A 37 18.82 2.16 5.29
C GLU A 37 19.29 2.21 3.84
N GLN A 38 19.62 1.08 3.24
CA GLN A 38 20.08 0.98 1.85
C GLN A 38 18.96 1.23 0.84
N THR A 39 17.73 0.79 1.13
CA THR A 39 16.65 0.78 0.14
C THR A 39 15.69 1.97 0.29
N SER A 40 15.48 2.49 1.50
CA SER A 40 14.58 3.62 1.76
C SER A 40 14.86 4.89 0.92
N PRO A 41 16.09 5.23 0.56
CA PRO A 41 16.33 6.40 -0.29
C PRO A 41 15.65 6.33 -1.66
N ALA A 42 15.40 5.13 -2.18
CA ALA A 42 14.71 4.93 -3.45
C ALA A 42 13.18 4.80 -3.31
N VAL A 43 12.66 4.68 -2.08
CA VAL A 43 11.21 4.65 -1.83
C VAL A 43 10.68 6.08 -1.78
N VAL A 44 9.54 6.31 -2.42
CA VAL A 44 8.95 7.63 -2.58
C VAL A 44 7.50 7.66 -2.14
N ASN A 45 7.05 8.83 -1.71
CA ASN A 45 5.62 9.10 -1.55
C ASN A 45 5.05 9.58 -2.89
N VAL A 46 3.92 9.01 -3.29
CA VAL A 46 3.15 9.41 -4.46
C VAL A 46 1.90 10.13 -3.97
N SER A 47 1.86 11.44 -4.16
CA SER A 47 0.69 12.29 -3.86
C SER A 47 -0.07 12.60 -5.12
N VAL A 48 -1.37 12.44 -5.06
CA VAL A 48 -2.26 12.60 -6.22
C VAL A 48 -3.35 13.62 -5.88
N THR A 49 -3.56 14.57 -6.79
CA THR A 49 -4.70 15.48 -6.73
C THR A 49 -5.74 15.02 -7.75
N LYS A 50 -6.97 14.81 -7.30
CA LYS A 50 -8.13 14.50 -8.14
C LYS A 50 -9.06 15.71 -8.15
N THR A 51 -9.48 16.13 -9.34
CA THR A 51 -10.46 17.18 -9.48
C THR A 51 -11.84 16.56 -9.66
N ILE A 52 -12.66 16.63 -8.63
CA ILE A 52 -14.04 16.15 -8.70
C ILE A 52 -14.91 17.28 -9.25
N LYS A 53 -15.29 17.18 -10.52
CA LYS A 53 -16.38 18.00 -11.09
C LYS A 53 -17.69 17.43 -10.57
N ARG A 54 -18.38 18.14 -9.73
CA ARG A 54 -19.78 17.81 -9.46
C ARG A 54 -20.55 18.07 -10.74
N ILE A 55 -20.95 17.02 -11.43
CA ILE A 55 -22.00 17.09 -12.45
C ILE A 55 -23.23 17.57 -11.68
N GLY A 56 -23.57 18.84 -11.88
CA GLY A 56 -24.80 19.40 -11.33
C GLY A 56 -25.93 18.45 -11.70
N ASN A 57 -26.72 18.07 -10.72
CA ASN A 57 -27.85 17.17 -10.89
C ASN A 57 -28.83 17.85 -11.85
N GLN A 58 -28.63 17.67 -13.16
CA GLN A 58 -29.62 18.03 -14.19
C GLN A 58 -30.81 17.07 -13.99
N GLY A 59 -31.73 17.46 -13.13
CA GLY A 59 -32.93 16.66 -13.03
C GLY A 59 -33.83 16.88 -11.83
N MET A 60 -33.39 17.57 -10.80
CA MET A 60 -34.34 18.05 -9.79
C MET A 60 -34.76 19.49 -10.11
N ARG A 61 -35.57 19.67 -11.14
CA ARG A 61 -36.56 20.73 -11.10
C ARG A 61 -37.42 20.43 -9.88
N SER A 62 -37.20 21.19 -8.81
CA SER A 62 -38.12 21.21 -7.69
C SER A 62 -39.51 21.51 -8.29
N ARG A 63 -40.30 20.47 -8.48
CA ARG A 63 -41.73 20.70 -8.66
C ARG A 63 -42.19 21.43 -7.41
N SER A 64 -42.52 22.69 -7.60
CA SER A 64 -43.16 23.46 -6.53
C SER A 64 -44.24 22.57 -5.91
N PRO A 65 -44.25 22.36 -4.58
CA PRO A 65 -45.30 21.62 -3.93
C PRO A 65 -46.64 22.37 -3.94
N PHE A 66 -46.65 23.56 -4.55
CA PHE A 66 -47.85 24.42 -4.61
C PHE A 66 -48.49 24.37 -5.99
N PRO A 67 -49.85 24.53 -6.07
CA PRO A 67 -50.56 24.60 -7.34
C PRO A 67 -50.09 25.77 -8.21
N PRO A 68 -50.12 25.65 -9.56
CA PRO A 68 -49.79 26.74 -10.48
C PRO A 68 -50.64 27.98 -10.18
N GLY A 69 -50.01 29.17 -10.09
CA GLY A 69 -50.67 30.44 -9.78
C GLY A 69 -50.73 30.81 -8.30
N SER A 70 -50.04 30.05 -7.42
CA SER A 70 -49.90 30.40 -6.00
C SER A 70 -48.92 31.59 -5.84
N PRO A 71 -49.22 32.58 -4.94
CA PRO A 71 -48.30 33.69 -4.63
C PRO A 71 -46.93 33.24 -4.15
N PHE A 72 -46.76 31.99 -3.77
CA PHE A 72 -45.50 31.40 -3.33
C PHE A 72 -44.70 30.75 -4.48
N GLU A 73 -45.31 30.62 -5.67
CA GLU A 73 -44.62 30.02 -6.84
C GLU A 73 -43.40 30.82 -7.24
N ASP A 74 -43.49 32.15 -7.23
CA ASP A 74 -42.39 33.06 -7.58
C ASP A 74 -41.25 32.97 -6.59
N PHE A 75 -41.48 32.60 -5.34
CA PHE A 75 -40.42 32.44 -4.34
C PHE A 75 -39.59 31.18 -4.58
N PHE A 76 -40.23 30.13 -5.14
CA PHE A 76 -39.53 28.89 -5.49
C PHE A 76 -38.98 28.89 -6.94
N ASN A 77 -39.47 29.76 -7.79
CA ASN A 77 -39.01 29.97 -9.15
C ASN A 77 -37.90 31.06 -9.25
N PHE A 78 -37.45 31.64 -8.15
CA PHE A 78 -36.28 32.48 -8.18
C PHE A 78 -35.16 31.69 -8.83
N PRO A 79 -34.54 32.19 -9.93
CA PRO A 79 -33.35 31.59 -10.48
C PRO A 79 -32.30 31.65 -9.38
N PHE A 80 -32.09 30.56 -8.69
CA PHE A 80 -30.85 30.36 -7.95
C PHE A 80 -29.77 30.46 -9.03
N GLU A 81 -29.08 31.61 -9.07
CA GLU A 81 -27.88 31.78 -9.86
C GLU A 81 -27.10 30.48 -9.70
N GLU A 82 -26.79 29.84 -10.83
CA GLU A 82 -25.84 28.76 -10.91
C GLU A 82 -24.52 29.26 -10.27
N ARG A 83 -24.47 29.18 -8.95
CA ARG A 83 -23.19 29.26 -8.25
C ARG A 83 -22.45 28.03 -8.75
N THR A 84 -21.61 28.23 -9.72
CA THR A 84 -20.53 27.33 -10.09
C THR A 84 -19.81 26.99 -8.79
N GLN A 85 -20.21 25.84 -8.19
CA GLN A 85 -19.58 25.38 -6.97
C GLN A 85 -18.13 25.08 -7.33
N PRO A 86 -17.17 25.60 -6.58
CA PRO A 86 -15.77 25.45 -6.91
C PRO A 86 -15.42 23.97 -7.01
N GLU A 87 -14.67 23.61 -8.04
CA GLU A 87 -14.12 22.28 -8.23
C GLU A 87 -13.45 21.83 -6.92
N ARG A 88 -13.86 20.69 -6.39
CA ARG A 88 -13.26 20.18 -5.16
C ARG A 88 -12.03 19.36 -5.50
N LYS A 89 -10.87 19.81 -5.10
CA LYS A 89 -9.63 19.04 -5.17
C LYS A 89 -9.57 18.09 -3.97
N VAL A 90 -9.46 16.81 -4.24
CA VAL A 90 -9.25 15.77 -3.23
C VAL A 90 -7.83 15.26 -3.39
N GLN A 91 -7.10 15.18 -2.29
CA GLN A 91 -5.76 14.58 -2.27
C GLN A 91 -5.84 13.16 -1.76
N SER A 92 -5.15 12.28 -2.44
CA SER A 92 -4.90 10.89 -2.04
C SER A 92 -3.41 10.58 -2.27
N GLY A 93 -2.95 9.45 -1.80
CA GLY A 93 -1.56 9.10 -2.00
C GLY A 93 -1.28 7.64 -1.71
N GLY A 94 -0.09 7.24 -2.08
CA GLY A 94 0.44 5.91 -1.90
C GLY A 94 1.97 5.96 -1.86
N SER A 95 2.56 4.81 -2.03
CA SER A 95 4.01 4.64 -2.11
C SER A 95 4.42 4.20 -3.50
N GLY A 96 5.65 4.48 -3.85
CA GLY A 96 6.30 3.99 -5.06
C GLY A 96 7.79 3.81 -4.81
N PHE A 97 8.51 3.36 -5.82
CA PHE A 97 9.97 3.27 -5.74
C PHE A 97 10.62 3.57 -7.09
N ILE A 98 11.79 4.18 -7.02
CA ILE A 98 12.59 4.56 -8.19
C ILE A 98 13.28 3.31 -8.71
N ILE A 99 13.18 3.06 -10.02
CA ILE A 99 13.76 1.90 -10.71
C ILE A 99 14.92 2.27 -11.64
N SER A 100 15.22 3.56 -11.78
CA SER A 100 16.34 4.01 -12.61
C SER A 100 16.86 5.36 -12.14
N LYS A 101 18.16 5.60 -12.33
CA LYS A 101 18.83 6.84 -11.93
C LYS A 101 18.28 8.09 -12.60
N ASP A 102 17.66 7.95 -13.76
CA ASP A 102 17.08 9.03 -14.55
C ASP A 102 15.62 9.31 -14.19
N GLY A 103 15.04 8.60 -13.19
CA GLY A 103 13.80 8.94 -12.53
C GLY A 103 12.53 8.23 -13.03
N PHE A 104 12.64 6.99 -13.51
CA PHE A 104 11.47 6.12 -13.63
C PHE A 104 11.06 5.58 -12.26
N ILE A 105 9.75 5.53 -12.00
CA ILE A 105 9.17 5.14 -10.72
C ILE A 105 8.06 4.14 -10.98
N LEU A 106 8.02 3.08 -10.19
CA LEU A 106 6.90 2.14 -10.14
C LEU A 106 5.98 2.48 -8.95
N THR A 107 4.68 2.41 -9.20
CA THR A 107 3.61 2.52 -8.20
C THR A 107 2.41 1.69 -8.66
N ASN A 108 1.35 1.66 -7.87
CA ASN A 108 0.12 0.98 -8.26
C ASN A 108 -0.78 1.85 -9.16
N HIS A 109 -1.54 1.20 -10.06
CA HIS A 109 -2.50 1.88 -10.91
C HIS A 109 -3.58 2.59 -10.08
N HIS A 110 -4.15 1.92 -9.06
CA HIS A 110 -5.20 2.49 -8.22
C HIS A 110 -4.77 3.76 -7.48
N VAL A 111 -3.46 3.95 -7.21
CA VAL A 111 -2.92 5.16 -6.58
C VAL A 111 -3.07 6.36 -7.50
N ILE A 112 -2.86 6.17 -8.81
CA ILE A 112 -2.84 7.26 -9.80
C ILE A 112 -4.12 7.36 -10.64
N GLU A 113 -5.08 6.47 -10.45
CA GLU A 113 -6.35 6.47 -11.18
C GLU A 113 -7.07 7.82 -10.98
N ASP A 114 -7.55 8.43 -12.09
CA ASP A 114 -8.19 9.74 -12.13
C ASP A 114 -7.35 10.92 -11.60
N ALA A 115 -6.03 10.78 -11.59
CA ALA A 115 -5.12 11.83 -11.18
C ALA A 115 -5.16 13.01 -12.17
N SER A 116 -5.44 14.21 -11.69
CA SER A 116 -5.23 15.46 -12.42
C SER A 116 -3.79 15.97 -12.29
N GLU A 117 -3.15 15.68 -11.17
CA GLU A 117 -1.75 16.02 -10.89
C GLU A 117 -1.12 14.95 -10.00
N ILE A 118 0.13 14.57 -10.31
CA ILE A 118 0.92 13.60 -9.55
C ILE A 118 2.19 14.29 -9.08
N THR A 119 2.42 14.25 -7.76
CA THR A 119 3.62 14.79 -7.11
C THR A 119 4.35 13.67 -6.39
N ILE A 120 5.65 13.57 -6.63
CA ILE A 120 6.55 12.63 -5.96
C ILE A 120 7.35 13.36 -4.92
N SER A 121 7.30 12.88 -3.67
CA SER A 121 8.16 13.38 -2.60
C SER A 121 9.20 12.33 -2.25
N LEU A 122 10.46 12.70 -2.33
CA LEU A 122 11.61 11.85 -1.99
C LEU A 122 11.84 11.84 -0.46
N ASN A 123 12.70 10.94 -0.01
CA ASN A 123 13.12 10.83 1.38
C ASN A 123 13.80 12.12 1.90
N ASP A 124 14.56 12.80 1.06
CA ASP A 124 15.23 14.06 1.35
C ASP A 124 14.31 15.29 1.26
N ARG A 125 13.00 15.08 1.15
CA ARG A 125 11.94 16.09 1.05
C ARG A 125 11.91 16.87 -0.27
N ARG A 126 12.69 16.51 -1.28
CA ARG A 126 12.54 17.08 -2.61
C ARG A 126 11.22 16.62 -3.23
N GLU A 127 10.55 17.53 -3.89
CA GLU A 127 9.28 17.25 -4.57
C GLU A 127 9.42 17.46 -6.08
N PHE A 128 8.79 16.56 -6.85
CA PHE A 128 8.83 16.58 -8.30
C PHE A 128 7.43 16.35 -8.86
N LYS A 129 7.08 17.10 -9.90
CA LYS A 129 5.92 16.75 -10.71
C LYS A 129 6.24 15.54 -11.56
N ALA A 130 5.38 14.54 -11.50
CA ALA A 130 5.55 13.32 -12.29
C ALA A 130 4.63 13.30 -13.50
N LYS A 131 5.12 12.64 -14.56
CA LYS A 131 4.32 12.31 -15.74
C LYS A 131 4.01 10.82 -15.71
N LEU A 132 2.77 10.47 -16.01
CA LEU A 132 2.38 9.08 -16.28
C LEU A 132 2.98 8.66 -17.62
N ILE A 133 3.74 7.57 -17.61
CA ILE A 133 4.31 6.95 -18.81
C ILE A 133 3.39 5.85 -19.33
N GLY A 134 2.87 5.03 -18.42
CA GLY A 134 1.90 3.99 -18.73
C GLY A 134 1.38 3.35 -17.46
N SER A 135 0.24 2.69 -17.58
CA SER A 135 -0.34 1.89 -16.50
C SER A 135 -1.15 0.72 -17.01
N ASP A 136 -1.20 -0.32 -16.23
CA ASP A 136 -2.03 -1.48 -16.47
C ASP A 136 -2.95 -1.71 -15.27
N LYS A 137 -4.25 -1.59 -15.51
CA LYS A 137 -5.27 -1.77 -14.47
C LYS A 137 -5.38 -3.22 -14.04
N LYS A 138 -5.12 -4.18 -14.94
CA LYS A 138 -5.27 -5.62 -14.65
C LYS A 138 -4.19 -6.10 -13.68
N SER A 139 -2.95 -5.64 -13.87
CA SER A 139 -1.83 -5.95 -12.97
C SER A 139 -1.68 -4.97 -11.82
N ASP A 140 -2.50 -3.91 -11.78
CA ASP A 140 -2.41 -2.80 -10.82
C ASP A 140 -1.01 -2.14 -10.77
N VAL A 141 -0.36 -1.97 -11.94
CA VAL A 141 0.96 -1.36 -12.05
C VAL A 141 0.90 -0.06 -12.84
N ALA A 142 1.67 0.94 -12.40
CA ALA A 142 1.86 2.19 -13.13
C ALA A 142 3.33 2.61 -13.13
N VAL A 143 3.77 3.19 -14.23
CA VAL A 143 5.10 3.75 -14.43
C VAL A 143 5.00 5.26 -14.54
N LEU A 144 5.72 5.95 -13.67
CA LEU A 144 5.82 7.40 -13.65
C LEU A 144 7.23 7.84 -14.03
N LYS A 145 7.37 9.10 -14.43
CA LYS A 145 8.64 9.74 -14.75
C LYS A 145 8.74 11.09 -14.07
N ILE A 146 9.84 11.30 -13.34
CA ILE A 146 10.25 12.62 -12.85
C ILE A 146 11.49 13.11 -13.60
N LYS A 147 11.72 14.41 -13.59
CA LYS A 147 12.96 15.03 -14.09
C LYS A 147 13.77 15.51 -12.90
N SER A 148 15.01 15.07 -12.79
CA SER A 148 15.94 15.49 -11.76
C SER A 148 17.26 15.91 -12.43
N ASP A 149 17.88 16.94 -11.88
CA ASP A 149 19.19 17.42 -12.34
C ASP A 149 20.36 16.58 -11.78
N ARG A 150 20.06 15.61 -10.95
CA ARG A 150 21.04 14.71 -10.32
C ARG A 150 20.56 13.27 -10.44
N ASP A 151 21.50 12.35 -10.49
CA ASP A 151 21.23 10.92 -10.42
C ASP A 151 20.45 10.61 -9.14
N LEU A 152 19.43 9.78 -9.27
CA LEU A 152 18.55 9.38 -8.19
C LEU A 152 18.94 8.00 -7.66
N PRO A 153 18.80 7.74 -6.35
CA PRO A 153 18.89 6.39 -5.82
C PRO A 153 17.77 5.53 -6.43
N PHE A 154 18.09 4.31 -6.79
CA PHE A 154 17.13 3.40 -7.41
C PHE A 154 17.30 1.97 -6.92
N LEU A 155 16.28 1.15 -7.10
CA LEU A 155 16.27 -0.29 -6.79
C LEU A 155 16.27 -1.10 -8.08
N ASN A 156 17.02 -2.18 -8.08
CA ASN A 156 16.96 -3.18 -9.13
C ASN A 156 15.75 -4.11 -8.89
N LEU A 157 15.08 -4.49 -9.98
CA LEU A 157 14.03 -5.50 -9.93
C LEU A 157 14.68 -6.88 -9.70
N GLY A 158 14.14 -7.61 -8.73
CA GLY A 158 14.55 -8.98 -8.45
C GLY A 158 13.83 -9.99 -9.36
N ASN A 159 14.27 -11.24 -9.27
CA ASN A 159 13.63 -12.36 -9.92
C ASN A 159 12.66 -13.05 -8.95
N SER A 160 11.35 -12.86 -9.13
CA SER A 160 10.34 -13.46 -8.26
C SER A 160 10.24 -14.99 -8.39
N ASP A 161 10.77 -15.57 -9.48
CA ASP A 161 10.75 -17.03 -9.66
C ASP A 161 11.72 -17.74 -8.71
N GLU A 162 12.79 -17.06 -8.32
CA GLU A 162 13.77 -17.55 -7.35
C GLU A 162 13.29 -17.49 -5.90
N ALA A 163 12.30 -16.65 -5.61
CA ALA A 163 11.75 -16.49 -4.27
C ALA A 163 10.98 -17.75 -3.84
N ARG A 164 11.15 -18.19 -2.60
CA ARG A 164 10.57 -19.40 -2.04
C ARG A 164 9.62 -19.10 -0.90
N VAL A 165 8.64 -19.95 -0.70
CA VAL A 165 7.81 -19.92 0.50
C VAL A 165 8.69 -20.11 1.73
N GLY A 166 8.55 -19.24 2.72
CA GLY A 166 9.38 -19.20 3.92
C GLY A 166 10.53 -18.18 3.86
N ASP A 167 10.91 -17.67 2.69
CA ASP A 167 11.93 -16.64 2.59
C ASP A 167 11.47 -15.33 3.24
N TRP A 168 12.40 -14.64 3.91
CA TRP A 168 12.16 -13.33 4.51
C TRP A 168 11.92 -12.27 3.46
N VAL A 169 10.95 -11.42 3.71
CA VAL A 169 10.64 -10.25 2.88
C VAL A 169 10.41 -9.03 3.74
N VAL A 170 10.67 -7.85 3.16
CA VAL A 170 10.45 -6.57 3.80
C VAL A 170 9.57 -5.72 2.90
N ALA A 171 8.50 -5.17 3.46
CA ALA A 171 7.71 -4.15 2.80
C ALA A 171 8.12 -2.78 3.34
N ILE A 172 8.45 -1.87 2.43
CA ILE A 172 8.82 -0.49 2.76
C ILE A 172 7.88 0.45 2.00
N GLY A 173 7.25 1.36 2.73
CA GLY A 173 6.35 2.34 2.17
C GLY A 173 6.57 3.72 2.78
N SER A 174 6.03 4.75 2.14
CA SER A 174 6.01 6.13 2.64
C SER A 174 4.57 6.67 2.63
N PRO A 175 3.66 6.06 3.44
CA PRO A 175 2.29 6.52 3.51
C PRO A 175 2.21 7.91 4.15
N TYR A 176 1.28 8.75 3.69
CA TYR A 176 0.92 10.04 4.30
C TYR A 176 2.03 11.10 4.39
N ARG A 177 3.07 11.06 3.57
CA ARG A 177 4.24 11.98 3.65
C ARG A 177 4.95 11.94 5.01
N LEU A 178 4.66 10.94 5.84
CA LEU A 178 5.30 10.69 7.11
C LEU A 178 6.46 9.70 6.91
N ASN A 179 7.26 9.53 7.96
CA ASN A 179 8.41 8.64 7.96
C ASN A 179 8.11 7.28 7.33
N PHE A 180 9.13 6.65 6.74
CA PHE A 180 9.02 5.32 6.15
C PHE A 180 8.48 4.32 7.16
N SER A 181 7.54 3.50 6.70
CA SER A 181 7.09 2.32 7.45
C SER A 181 7.82 1.10 6.88
N VAL A 182 8.44 0.35 7.77
CA VAL A 182 9.15 -0.90 7.44
C VAL A 182 8.44 -2.04 8.15
N THR A 183 8.05 -3.06 7.40
CA THR A 183 7.40 -4.26 7.91
C THR A 183 8.11 -5.48 7.37
N ALA A 184 8.49 -6.42 8.22
CA ALA A 184 9.10 -7.69 7.84
C ALA A 184 8.12 -8.85 7.98
N GLY A 185 8.27 -9.84 7.14
CA GLY A 185 7.48 -11.06 7.14
C GLY A 185 8.12 -12.13 6.28
N ILE A 186 7.37 -13.16 5.95
CA ILE A 186 7.81 -14.24 5.08
C ILE A 186 6.87 -14.39 3.89
N ILE A 187 7.37 -14.96 2.81
CA ILE A 187 6.53 -15.40 1.69
C ILE A 187 5.69 -16.59 2.17
N SER A 188 4.40 -16.38 2.38
CA SER A 188 3.50 -17.44 2.86
C SER A 188 3.02 -18.36 1.75
N ALA A 189 2.90 -17.86 0.51
CA ALA A 189 2.49 -18.61 -0.66
C ALA A 189 2.96 -17.91 -1.94
N LYS A 190 3.16 -18.70 -3.00
CA LYS A 190 3.32 -18.22 -4.38
C LYS A 190 2.10 -18.68 -5.17
N THR A 191 1.65 -17.88 -6.11
CA THR A 191 0.54 -18.26 -7.01
C THR A 191 -0.76 -18.56 -6.25
N ARG A 192 -1.35 -17.55 -5.66
CA ARG A 192 -2.66 -17.67 -5.00
C ARG A 192 -3.72 -17.01 -5.88
N SER A 193 -4.60 -17.80 -6.48
CA SER A 193 -5.80 -17.25 -7.13
C SER A 193 -6.76 -16.74 -6.06
N VAL A 194 -7.15 -15.48 -6.15
CA VAL A 194 -8.21 -14.90 -5.31
C VAL A 194 -9.52 -15.08 -6.07
N PRO A 195 -10.51 -15.82 -5.52
CA PRO A 195 -11.80 -15.96 -6.18
C PRO A 195 -12.44 -14.59 -6.43
N GLY A 196 -12.80 -14.32 -7.70
CA GLY A 196 -13.46 -13.06 -8.11
C GLY A 196 -12.55 -12.00 -8.73
N GLN A 197 -11.28 -12.28 -8.98
CA GLN A 197 -10.36 -11.44 -9.77
C GLN A 197 -9.90 -12.24 -11.00
N GLU A 198 -10.80 -12.42 -11.97
CA GLU A 198 -10.48 -12.85 -13.33
C GLU A 198 -10.37 -11.65 -14.27
#